data_9b3677eb4957b2a0845419d101e35363
#
_entry.id   9b3677eb4957b2a0845419d101e35363
#
_cell.length_a   1.000
_cell.length_b   1.000
_cell.length_c   1.000
_cell.angle_alpha   90.00
_cell.angle_beta   90.00
_cell.angle_gamma   90.00
#
_symmetry.space_group_name_H-M   'P 1'
#
loop_
_entity.id
_entity.type
_entity.pdbx_description
1 polymer ?
#
loop_
_entity_poly.entity_id
_entity_poly.type
_entity_poly.pdbx_seq_one_letter_code
_entity_poly.pdbx_strand_id
1 'polypeptide(L)' 'MTEAAPSAVPRLPVALEHASRLINHGPTVLVSTVAGSRRNLMAAAWSMPVEFTPPRIAVVIDKRTWTRELISRSGA' A
#
# COMPACT_ATOMS: atom_id res chain seq x y z
N MET A 1 3.20 -14.79 -2.56
CA MET A 1 2.00 -14.46 -3.35
C MET A 1 2.12 -15.06 -4.73
N THR A 2 1.09 -15.70 -5.15
CA THR A 2 1.05 -16.25 -6.49
C THR A 2 0.97 -15.12 -7.51
N GLU A 3 1.74 -15.22 -8.57
CA GLU A 3 1.60 -14.31 -9.68
C GLU A 3 0.18 -14.44 -10.23
N ALA A 4 -0.55 -13.36 -10.23
CA ALA A 4 -1.89 -13.39 -10.80
C ALA A 4 -1.81 -13.65 -12.30
N ALA A 5 -2.80 -14.33 -12.84
CA ALA A 5 -2.96 -14.39 -14.28
C ALA A 5 -2.96 -12.97 -14.84
N PRO A 6 -2.53 -12.78 -16.09
CA PRO A 6 -2.56 -11.45 -16.69
C PRO A 6 -3.93 -10.83 -16.52
N SER A 7 -3.96 -9.67 -15.89
CA SER A 7 -5.21 -8.96 -15.68
C SER A 7 -5.75 -8.44 -17.00
N ALA A 8 -7.07 -8.55 -17.19
CA ALA A 8 -7.72 -7.91 -18.33
C ALA A 8 -7.67 -6.39 -18.21
N VAL A 9 -7.46 -5.88 -17.00
CA VAL A 9 -7.32 -4.44 -16.74
C VAL A 9 -5.84 -4.11 -16.62
N PRO A 10 -5.29 -3.35 -17.55
CA PRO A 10 -3.87 -2.98 -17.48
C PRO A 10 -3.61 -2.07 -16.30
N ARG A 11 -2.38 -2.15 -15.77
CA ARG A 11 -1.91 -1.17 -14.80
C ARG A 11 -1.44 0.06 -15.55
N LEU A 12 -1.96 1.21 -15.16
CA LEU A 12 -1.59 2.47 -15.77
C LEU A 12 -0.74 3.28 -14.79
N PRO A 13 0.36 3.89 -15.25
CA PRO A 13 1.13 4.78 -14.39
C PRO A 13 0.32 6.04 -14.08
N VAL A 14 0.48 6.53 -12.86
CA VAL A 14 -0.15 7.77 -12.41
C VAL A 14 0.95 8.72 -11.96
N ALA A 15 0.86 9.98 -12.37
CA ALA A 15 1.79 11.00 -11.93
C ALA A 15 1.76 11.07 -10.40
N LEU A 16 2.93 11.14 -9.78
CA LEU A 16 3.05 11.10 -8.33
C LEU A 16 2.25 12.22 -7.66
N GLU A 17 2.21 13.38 -8.26
CA GLU A 17 1.46 14.53 -7.76
C GLU A 17 -0.06 14.32 -7.76
N HIS A 18 -0.56 13.35 -8.53
CA HIS A 18 -1.98 13.00 -8.60
C HIS A 18 -2.33 11.74 -7.82
N ALA A 19 -1.34 11.05 -7.26
CA ALA A 19 -1.56 9.77 -6.60
C ALA A 19 -2.52 9.87 -5.41
N SER A 20 -2.51 10.98 -4.68
CA SER A 20 -3.40 11.18 -3.54
C SER A 20 -4.87 11.17 -3.92
N ARG A 21 -5.20 11.51 -5.17
CA ARG A 21 -6.58 11.49 -5.65
C ARG A 21 -7.19 10.10 -5.66
N LEU A 22 -6.36 9.08 -5.81
CA LEU A 22 -6.81 7.68 -5.81
C LEU A 22 -7.22 7.22 -4.42
N ILE A 23 -6.74 7.87 -3.37
CA ILE A 23 -6.95 7.49 -1.98
C ILE A 23 -7.96 8.41 -1.30
N ASN A 24 -8.12 9.62 -1.78
CA ASN A 24 -8.88 10.66 -1.10
C ASN A 24 -10.36 10.32 -0.87
N HIS A 25 -10.94 9.47 -1.68
CA HIS A 25 -12.34 9.04 -1.51
C HIS A 25 -12.50 7.79 -0.62
N GLY A 26 -11.41 7.28 -0.06
CA GLY A 26 -11.46 6.19 0.92
C GLY A 26 -11.57 4.78 0.35
N PRO A 27 -10.94 4.45 -0.80
CA PRO A 27 -10.99 3.09 -1.30
C PRO A 27 -10.18 2.14 -0.43
N THR A 28 -10.48 0.85 -0.53
CA THR A 28 -9.60 -0.18 0.02
C THR A 28 -8.32 -0.23 -0.83
N VAL A 29 -7.19 -0.19 -0.18
CA VAL A 29 -5.89 -0.27 -0.82
C VAL A 29 -5.17 -1.55 -0.46
N LEU A 30 -4.17 -1.92 -1.24
CA LEU A 30 -3.30 -3.05 -0.95
C LEU A 30 -1.97 -2.52 -0.42
N VAL A 31 -1.56 -3.04 0.73
CA VAL A 31 -0.27 -2.71 1.32
C VAL A 31 0.64 -3.91 1.17
N SER A 32 1.73 -3.73 0.44
CA SER A 32 2.73 -4.76 0.27
C SER A 32 3.93 -4.48 1.16
N THR A 33 4.47 -5.54 1.76
CA THR A 33 5.63 -5.45 2.64
C THR A 33 6.63 -6.55 2.34
N VAL A 34 7.89 -6.28 2.64
CA VAL A 34 8.95 -7.25 2.48
C VAL A 34 9.97 -7.09 3.61
N ALA A 35 10.40 -8.22 4.14
CA ALA A 35 11.50 -8.27 5.10
C ALA A 35 12.35 -9.50 4.80
N GLY A 36 13.56 -9.28 4.29
CA GLY A 36 14.39 -10.37 3.80
C GLY A 36 13.72 -11.10 2.64
N SER A 37 13.51 -12.40 2.78
CA SER A 37 12.81 -13.21 1.78
C SER A 37 11.30 -13.28 2.00
N ARG A 38 10.80 -12.67 3.07
CA ARG A 38 9.38 -12.72 3.41
C ARG A 38 8.64 -11.57 2.79
N ARG A 39 7.54 -11.90 2.13
CA ARG A 39 6.66 -10.94 1.47
C ARG A 39 5.26 -11.09 2.00
N ASN A 40 4.54 -9.98 2.06
CA ASN A 40 3.16 -9.99 2.50
C ASN A 40 2.35 -8.95 1.74
N LEU A 41 1.07 -9.19 1.65
CA LEU A 41 0.11 -8.29 1.02
C LEU A 41 -1.15 -8.28 1.87
N MET A 42 -1.64 -7.11 2.22
CA MET A 42 -2.89 -6.98 2.95
C MET A 42 -3.76 -5.88 2.37
N ALA A 43 -5.06 -6.03 2.55
CA ALA A 43 -6.00 -4.96 2.24
C ALA A 43 -6.10 -4.01 3.43
N ALA A 44 -6.15 -2.73 3.15
CA ALA A 44 -6.32 -1.70 4.17
C ALA A 44 -7.31 -0.64 3.67
N ALA A 45 -8.25 -0.27 4.54
CA ALA A 45 -9.25 0.74 4.21
C ALA A 45 -9.02 2.04 4.98
N TRP A 46 -8.31 1.99 6.10
CA TRP A 46 -8.04 3.16 6.91
C TRP A 46 -6.77 3.84 6.43
N SER A 47 -6.91 4.59 5.35
CA SER A 47 -5.80 5.32 4.74
C SER A 47 -6.27 6.70 4.30
N MET A 48 -5.33 7.65 4.27
CA MET A 48 -5.62 9.01 3.85
C MET A 48 -4.36 9.69 3.33
N PRO A 49 -4.51 10.62 2.38
CA PRO A 49 -3.39 11.49 2.00
C PRO A 49 -3.13 12.50 3.10
N VAL A 50 -1.86 12.80 3.39
CA VAL A 50 -1.47 13.75 4.45
C VAL A 50 -0.53 14.84 3.95
N GLU A 51 0.02 14.71 2.75
CA GLU A 51 0.97 15.69 2.20
C GLU A 51 0.93 15.68 0.68
N PHE A 52 1.19 16.84 0.09
CA PHE A 52 1.19 16.97 -1.38
C PHE A 52 2.58 16.91 -1.98
N THR A 53 3.55 17.55 -1.35
CA THR A 53 4.89 17.68 -1.90
C THR A 53 5.94 17.49 -0.80
N PRO A 54 6.58 16.33 -0.70
CA PRO A 54 6.31 15.12 -1.49
C PRO A 54 4.99 14.47 -1.09
N PRO A 55 4.36 13.68 -1.98
CA PRO A 55 3.13 12.97 -1.63
C PRO A 55 3.38 11.98 -0.51
N ARG A 56 2.56 12.05 0.53
CA ARG A 56 2.61 11.14 1.67
C ARG A 56 1.22 10.69 2.03
N ILE A 57 1.12 9.45 2.50
CA ILE A 57 -0.13 8.88 2.95
C ILE A 57 0.05 8.32 4.36
N ALA A 58 -1.05 8.27 5.10
CA ALA A 58 -1.12 7.58 6.38
C ALA A 58 -1.98 6.33 6.21
N VAL A 59 -1.55 5.24 6.79
CA VAL A 59 -2.29 3.98 6.78
C VAL A 59 -2.28 3.42 8.18
N VAL A 60 -3.46 3.06 8.68
CA VAL A 60 -3.58 2.42 9.99
C VAL A 60 -3.36 0.93 9.82
N ILE A 61 -2.37 0.39 10.53
CA ILE A 61 -2.04 -1.03 10.51
C ILE A 61 -2.06 -1.55 11.95
N ASP A 62 -2.92 -2.53 12.22
CA ASP A 62 -3.03 -3.11 13.56
C ASP A 62 -1.71 -3.77 13.95
N LYS A 63 -1.28 -3.53 15.19
CA LYS A 63 -0.03 -4.05 15.74
C LYS A 63 0.02 -5.58 15.77
N ARG A 64 -1.12 -6.25 15.73
CA ARG A 64 -1.22 -7.71 15.76
C ARG A 64 -1.04 -8.35 14.39
N THR A 65 -0.93 -7.56 13.33
CA THR A 65 -0.82 -8.09 11.97
C THR A 65 0.62 -8.49 11.64
N TRP A 66 0.73 -9.48 10.76
CA TRP A 66 2.02 -9.87 10.20
C TRP A 66 2.66 -8.72 9.40
N THR A 67 1.84 -7.94 8.71
CA THR A 67 2.28 -6.76 7.97
C THR A 67 3.03 -5.79 8.89
N ARG A 68 2.48 -5.51 10.07
CA ARG A 68 3.12 -4.59 11.03
C ARG A 68 4.48 -5.11 11.48
N GLU A 69 4.60 -6.41 11.68
CA GLU A 69 5.87 -7.01 12.06
C GLU A 69 6.91 -6.89 10.95
N LEU A 70 6.53 -7.16 9.71
CA LEU A 70 7.44 -7.03 8.58
C LEU A 70 7.91 -5.59 8.38
N ILE A 71 7.02 -4.62 8.51
CA ILE A 71 7.38 -3.21 8.40
C ILE A 71 8.37 -2.83 9.50
N SER A 72 8.17 -3.29 10.73
CA SER A 72 9.07 -3.00 11.84
C SER A 72 10.46 -3.58 11.61
N ARG A 73 10.56 -4.71 10.94
CA ARG A 73 11.85 -5.36 10.67
C ARG A 73 12.61 -4.68 9.54
N SER A 74 11.92 -4.24 8.51
CA SER A 74 12.56 -3.79 7.27
C SER A 74 12.39 -2.31 6.98
N GLY A 75 11.41 -1.66 7.59
CA GLY A 75 11.04 -0.30 7.24
C GLY A 75 10.22 -0.21 5.95
N ALA A 76 9.82 -1.37 5.43
CA ALA A 76 9.12 -1.41 4.15
C ALA A 76 8.02 -2.45 4.12
#